data_6c090d250caa346ee3c310009b7cc609
#
_entry.id   6c090d250caa346ee3c310009b7cc609
#
_cell.length_a   1.000
_cell.length_b   1.000
_cell.length_c   1.000
_cell.angle_alpha   90.00
_cell.angle_beta   90.00
_cell.angle_gamma   90.00
#
_symmetry.space_group_name_H-M   'P 1'
#
loop_
_entity.id
_entity.type
_entity.pdbx_description
1 polymer ?
#
loop_
_entity_poly.entity_id
_entity_poly.type
_entity_poly.pdbx_seq_one_letter_code
_entity_poly.pdbx_strand_id
1 'polypeptide(L)'
;MALSAEMIRAELARRELARRHYIDYLAYVNGEQWKHTRFAEYIANAVERFIETDTGNAYDILILETPPQHGKSTTVTEALPSWVLGRHPDWRIIIASYNDDTAERFSRANKDKVARFGGNLFGLKIGGVNRMREIGIQRNGKPVLGKMLSRGILGGITGNPANLIIIDDPIKNREEADSPTRRRKIWDEWLNSLKSRLQAHAKVVVIMTPWHEDDLAARLIQNEENVTLVRLPVEAEEEDPLGRAPGDALCPELGKDNKWLEQFKKSYLSDAEGGARAWSALYQCSPRAEEGNIVKRTWWRYYEPESISAFASSVISVDATFKGGEENDFVAIEVWGKVGNDYYLRYCMNRHMDFPETVKAIRTVRKLYPDALAVLIEDKANGSAIIQTLQKEMFCIPVNPKGGKEARVNAVSPAIESGHVYLPEGEPWLYEFVDQFTAFPAGKHDDMVDSATQALSYMLFSSGTIPAPAPKMERDGYDDLANAALNNDVLYDPYNNF
;
A
#
# COMPACT_ATOMS: atom_id res chain seq x y z
N MET A 1 49.46 -31.87 3.35
CA MET A 1 49.85 -31.37 4.68
C MET A 1 48.78 -31.77 5.67
N ALA A 2 49.13 -32.37 6.78
CA ALA A 2 48.16 -32.61 7.87
C ALA A 2 47.81 -31.28 8.53
N LEU A 3 46.51 -31.03 8.75
CA LEU A 3 46.03 -29.84 9.47
C LEU A 3 46.54 -29.90 10.92
N SER A 4 46.96 -28.75 11.47
CA SER A 4 47.34 -28.68 12.89
C SER A 4 46.12 -28.93 13.77
N ALA A 5 46.35 -29.40 15.01
CA ALA A 5 45.27 -29.60 15.98
C ALA A 5 44.48 -28.29 16.26
N GLU A 6 45.16 -27.17 16.19
CA GLU A 6 44.55 -25.83 16.34
C GLU A 6 43.64 -25.51 15.17
N MET A 7 44.06 -25.75 13.91
CA MET A 7 43.23 -25.57 12.73
C MET A 7 41.97 -26.46 12.76
N ILE A 8 42.11 -27.68 13.22
CA ILE A 8 40.98 -28.61 13.39
C ILE A 8 39.98 -28.08 14.43
N ARG A 9 40.46 -27.59 15.59
CA ARG A 9 39.60 -26.99 16.61
C ARG A 9 38.89 -25.75 16.12
N ALA A 10 39.60 -24.84 15.41
CA ALA A 10 39.02 -23.65 14.84
C ALA A 10 37.91 -23.98 13.81
N GLU A 11 38.13 -24.96 12.97
CA GLU A 11 37.14 -25.41 11.99
C GLU A 11 35.92 -26.04 12.67
N LEU A 12 36.10 -26.85 13.70
CA LEU A 12 34.98 -27.42 14.46
C LEU A 12 34.15 -26.31 15.16
N ALA A 13 34.81 -25.33 15.74
CA ALA A 13 34.14 -24.18 16.34
C ALA A 13 33.32 -23.37 15.31
N ARG A 14 33.88 -23.08 14.12
CA ARG A 14 33.15 -22.41 13.03
C ARG A 14 31.94 -23.20 12.57
N ARG A 15 32.03 -24.52 12.46
CA ARG A 15 30.89 -25.40 12.12
C ARG A 15 29.81 -25.36 13.20
N GLU A 16 30.20 -25.34 14.45
CA GLU A 16 29.23 -25.27 15.55
C GLU A 16 28.51 -23.95 15.59
N LEU A 17 29.20 -22.82 15.37
CA LEU A 17 28.59 -21.49 15.24
C LEU A 17 27.63 -21.44 14.03
N ALA A 18 28.06 -21.92 12.87
CA ALA A 18 27.24 -21.97 11.67
C ALA A 18 25.98 -22.85 11.83
N ARG A 19 26.01 -23.86 12.66
CA ARG A 19 24.81 -24.65 13.00
C ARG A 19 23.83 -23.88 13.86
N ARG A 20 24.34 -23.08 14.80
CA ARG A 20 23.51 -22.36 15.79
C ARG A 20 22.98 -21.06 15.30
N HIS A 21 23.82 -20.28 14.60
CA HIS A 21 23.52 -18.91 14.22
C HIS A 21 23.52 -18.73 12.70
N TYR A 22 22.49 -18.10 12.21
CA TYR A 22 22.31 -17.92 10.77
C TYR A 22 23.37 -17.00 10.16
N ILE A 23 23.81 -15.96 10.87
CA ILE A 23 24.88 -15.08 10.40
C ILE A 23 26.20 -15.82 10.20
N ASP A 24 26.55 -16.72 11.14
CA ASP A 24 27.74 -17.56 11.03
C ASP A 24 27.61 -18.62 9.92
N TYR A 25 26.39 -19.10 9.67
CA TYR A 25 26.10 -19.96 8.53
C TYR A 25 26.35 -19.23 7.21
N LEU A 26 25.87 -17.99 7.07
CA LEU A 26 26.12 -17.15 5.89
C LEU A 26 27.61 -16.97 5.64
N ALA A 27 28.39 -16.64 6.65
CA ALA A 27 29.84 -16.51 6.55
C ALA A 27 30.52 -17.83 6.15
N TYR A 28 30.06 -18.95 6.73
CA TYR A 28 30.64 -20.27 6.46
C TYR A 28 30.38 -20.76 5.01
N VAL A 29 29.15 -20.63 4.52
CA VAL A 29 28.74 -21.19 3.21
C VAL A 29 29.10 -20.32 2.01
N ASN A 30 29.26 -19.01 2.21
CA ASN A 30 29.61 -18.07 1.16
C ASN A 30 31.12 -17.76 1.10
N GLY A 31 31.88 -18.08 2.17
CA GLY A 31 33.34 -17.94 2.22
C GLY A 31 33.83 -16.49 2.13
N GLU A 32 35.08 -16.30 1.72
CA GLU A 32 35.78 -15.01 1.71
C GLU A 32 35.17 -13.95 0.75
N GLN A 33 34.42 -14.39 -0.23
CA GLN A 33 33.77 -13.46 -1.19
C GLN A 33 32.55 -12.75 -0.56
N TRP A 34 32.00 -13.28 0.51
CA TRP A 34 30.88 -12.66 1.20
C TRP A 34 31.37 -11.64 2.22
N LYS A 35 30.89 -10.42 2.10
CA LYS A 35 31.21 -9.36 3.05
C LYS A 35 30.20 -9.33 4.17
N HIS A 36 30.66 -9.43 5.38
CA HIS A 36 29.87 -9.18 6.57
C HIS A 36 29.57 -7.66 6.65
N THR A 37 28.29 -7.32 6.57
CA THR A 37 27.80 -5.94 6.68
C THR A 37 26.83 -5.84 7.85
N ARG A 38 26.70 -4.65 8.44
CA ARG A 38 25.70 -4.42 9.50
C ARG A 38 24.27 -4.73 9.01
N PHE A 39 23.99 -4.42 7.74
CA PHE A 39 22.75 -4.81 7.07
C PHE A 39 22.51 -6.32 7.06
N ALA A 40 23.49 -7.12 6.62
CA ALA A 40 23.37 -8.57 6.54
C ALA A 40 23.23 -9.19 7.94
N GLU A 41 23.96 -8.67 8.93
CA GLU A 41 23.85 -9.11 10.32
C GLU A 41 22.45 -8.82 10.89
N TYR A 42 21.93 -7.63 10.71
CA TYR A 42 20.59 -7.28 11.18
C TYR A 42 19.51 -8.17 10.55
N ILE A 43 19.53 -8.34 9.24
CA ILE A 43 18.58 -9.21 8.51
C ILE A 43 18.73 -10.66 8.98
N ALA A 44 19.96 -11.18 9.11
CA ALA A 44 20.20 -12.55 9.56
C ALA A 44 19.64 -12.79 10.97
N ASN A 45 19.90 -11.87 11.89
CA ASN A 45 19.39 -11.96 13.26
C ASN A 45 17.84 -11.83 13.32
N ALA A 46 17.26 -11.00 12.47
CA ALA A 46 15.80 -10.83 12.38
C ALA A 46 15.14 -12.13 11.88
N VAL A 47 15.65 -12.73 10.78
CA VAL A 47 15.07 -13.97 10.24
C VAL A 47 15.35 -15.18 11.15
N GLU A 48 16.52 -15.28 11.78
CA GLU A 48 16.82 -16.34 12.76
C GLU A 48 15.81 -16.28 13.92
N ARG A 49 15.65 -15.12 14.55
CA ARG A 49 14.69 -14.91 15.63
C ARG A 49 13.27 -15.27 15.20
N PHE A 50 12.88 -14.82 14.02
CA PHE A 50 11.54 -15.07 13.46
C PHE A 50 11.28 -16.57 13.24
N ILE A 51 12.24 -17.31 12.71
CA ILE A 51 12.13 -18.77 12.45
C ILE A 51 12.10 -19.57 13.77
N GLU A 52 12.93 -19.20 14.73
CA GLU A 52 13.11 -20.00 15.97
C GLU A 52 12.08 -19.62 17.07
N THR A 53 11.34 -18.52 16.93
CA THR A 53 10.32 -18.11 17.91
C THR A 53 8.97 -18.77 17.60
N ASP A 54 8.47 -19.55 18.56
CA ASP A 54 7.09 -20.01 18.55
C ASP A 54 6.20 -18.95 19.23
N THR A 55 5.27 -18.40 18.48
CA THR A 55 4.33 -17.37 18.96
C THR A 55 2.99 -17.95 19.39
N GLY A 56 2.73 -19.22 19.08
CA GLY A 56 1.43 -19.86 19.25
C GLY A 56 0.39 -19.45 18.21
N ASN A 57 0.71 -18.55 17.28
CA ASN A 57 -0.19 -18.12 16.22
C ASN A 57 -0.38 -19.23 15.18
N ALA A 58 -1.47 -19.15 14.39
CA ALA A 58 -1.70 -20.07 13.28
C ALA A 58 -0.58 -19.97 12.23
N TYR A 59 -0.09 -18.78 11.98
CA TYR A 59 1.10 -18.45 11.18
C TYR A 59 1.57 -17.03 11.51
N ASP A 60 2.82 -16.72 11.17
CA ASP A 60 3.41 -15.38 11.30
C ASP A 60 4.00 -14.93 9.98
N ILE A 61 4.02 -13.62 9.74
CA ILE A 61 4.58 -12.99 8.55
C ILE A 61 5.67 -11.99 8.95
N LEU A 62 6.86 -12.14 8.36
CA LEU A 62 7.94 -11.16 8.44
C LEU A 62 8.09 -10.50 7.06
N ILE A 63 7.94 -9.20 6.99
CA ILE A 63 8.16 -8.39 5.79
C ILE A 63 9.47 -7.64 5.93
N LEU A 64 10.35 -7.81 4.94
CA LEU A 64 11.66 -7.16 4.84
C LEU A 64 11.66 -6.25 3.62
N GLU A 65 11.44 -4.96 3.82
CA GLU A 65 11.51 -3.93 2.78
C GLU A 65 12.92 -3.34 2.74
N THR A 66 13.61 -3.54 1.62
CA THR A 66 15.01 -3.13 1.47
C THR A 66 15.30 -2.66 0.05
N PRO A 67 16.26 -1.75 -0.15
CA PRO A 67 16.61 -1.26 -1.47
C PRO A 67 17.24 -2.34 -2.35
N PRO A 68 17.21 -2.17 -3.69
CA PRO A 68 17.85 -3.10 -4.61
C PRO A 68 19.36 -3.11 -4.45
N GLN A 69 20.02 -4.24 -4.82
CA GLN A 69 21.47 -4.38 -4.87
C GLN A 69 22.21 -4.19 -3.52
N HIS A 70 21.54 -4.49 -2.39
CA HIS A 70 22.16 -4.47 -1.05
C HIS A 70 22.31 -5.88 -0.45
N GLY A 71 22.16 -6.93 -1.27
CA GLY A 71 22.41 -8.30 -0.83
C GLY A 71 21.22 -9.00 -0.17
N LYS A 72 20.00 -8.47 -0.30
CA LYS A 72 18.77 -9.03 0.30
C LYS A 72 18.56 -10.50 -0.06
N SER A 73 18.49 -10.83 -1.34
CA SER A 73 18.24 -12.21 -1.80
C SER A 73 19.39 -13.14 -1.43
N THR A 74 20.64 -12.67 -1.49
CA THR A 74 21.82 -13.46 -1.08
C THR A 74 21.79 -13.78 0.42
N THR A 75 21.34 -12.81 1.23
CA THR A 75 21.25 -12.99 2.68
C THR A 75 20.06 -13.87 3.08
N VAL A 76 18.93 -13.82 2.37
CA VAL A 76 17.73 -14.58 2.75
C VAL A 76 17.49 -15.74 1.80
N THR A 77 17.06 -15.47 0.56
CA THR A 77 16.46 -16.48 -0.30
C THR A 77 17.47 -17.51 -0.82
N GLU A 78 18.73 -17.11 -1.00
CA GLU A 78 19.79 -18.01 -1.51
C GLU A 78 20.46 -18.86 -0.41
N ALA A 79 20.14 -18.64 0.89
CA ALA A 79 20.82 -19.33 1.97
C ALA A 79 19.89 -19.80 3.11
N LEU A 80 18.88 -19.01 3.51
CA LEU A 80 17.99 -19.35 4.62
C LEU A 80 17.32 -20.72 4.47
N PRO A 81 16.77 -21.10 3.29
CA PRO A 81 16.16 -22.41 3.11
C PRO A 81 17.08 -23.57 3.46
N SER A 82 18.35 -23.51 3.06
CA SER A 82 19.31 -24.57 3.33
C SER A 82 19.69 -24.66 4.82
N TRP A 83 19.75 -23.54 5.53
CA TRP A 83 19.95 -23.50 6.98
C TRP A 83 18.73 -24.03 7.74
N VAL A 84 17.53 -23.58 7.32
CA VAL A 84 16.27 -24.05 7.93
C VAL A 84 16.09 -25.55 7.76
N LEU A 85 16.38 -26.13 6.60
CA LEU A 85 16.37 -27.60 6.43
C LEU A 85 17.37 -28.30 7.36
N GLY A 86 18.49 -27.66 7.69
CA GLY A 86 19.45 -28.16 8.68
C GLY A 86 18.93 -28.17 10.10
N ARG A 87 18.23 -27.12 10.49
CA ARG A 87 17.63 -26.92 11.82
C ARG A 87 16.35 -27.75 12.00
N HIS A 88 15.50 -27.71 10.97
CA HIS A 88 14.16 -28.30 10.94
C HIS A 88 14.04 -29.28 9.76
N PRO A 89 14.62 -30.49 9.84
CA PRO A 89 14.75 -31.41 8.71
C PRO A 89 13.42 -31.94 8.17
N ASP A 90 12.33 -31.75 8.88
CA ASP A 90 10.99 -32.14 8.45
C ASP A 90 10.16 -30.98 7.85
N TRP A 91 10.70 -29.77 7.85
CA TRP A 91 9.99 -28.62 7.29
C TRP A 91 9.97 -28.64 5.77
N ARG A 92 8.83 -28.25 5.24
CA ARG A 92 8.61 -28.07 3.81
C ARG A 92 8.65 -26.58 3.50
N ILE A 93 9.50 -26.22 2.55
CA ILE A 93 9.80 -24.84 2.20
C ILE A 93 9.29 -24.55 0.78
N ILE A 94 8.58 -23.45 0.60
CA ILE A 94 8.22 -22.91 -0.69
C ILE A 94 8.94 -21.59 -0.90
N ILE A 95 9.60 -21.43 -2.05
CA ILE A 95 10.20 -20.18 -2.52
C ILE A 95 9.38 -19.70 -3.71
N ALA A 96 8.85 -18.49 -3.63
CA ALA A 96 8.12 -17.82 -4.69
C ALA A 96 8.86 -16.55 -5.13
N SER A 97 8.93 -16.29 -6.43
CA SER A 97 9.50 -15.05 -6.98
C SER A 97 8.71 -14.61 -8.22
N TYR A 98 9.03 -13.45 -8.82
CA TYR A 98 8.26 -12.93 -9.96
C TYR A 98 8.23 -13.87 -11.19
N ASN A 99 9.20 -14.75 -11.36
CA ASN A 99 9.20 -15.77 -12.42
C ASN A 99 9.90 -17.06 -12.01
N ASP A 100 9.74 -18.09 -12.85
CA ASP A 100 10.29 -19.43 -12.65
C ASP A 100 11.81 -19.49 -12.75
N ASP A 101 12.45 -18.70 -13.62
CA ASP A 101 13.91 -18.72 -13.82
C ASP A 101 14.64 -18.17 -12.58
N THR A 102 14.11 -17.11 -11.99
CA THR A 102 14.64 -16.57 -10.73
C THR A 102 14.45 -17.54 -9.58
N ALA A 103 13.27 -18.16 -9.48
CA ALA A 103 12.99 -19.18 -8.46
C ALA A 103 13.91 -20.40 -8.61
N GLU A 104 14.23 -20.81 -9.84
CA GLU A 104 15.19 -21.89 -10.13
C GLU A 104 16.63 -21.53 -9.69
N ARG A 105 17.06 -20.28 -9.91
CA ARG A 105 18.35 -19.80 -9.41
C ARG A 105 18.43 -19.94 -7.88
N PHE A 106 17.39 -19.58 -7.14
CA PHE A 106 17.33 -19.76 -5.69
C PHE A 106 17.36 -21.23 -5.27
N SER A 107 16.63 -22.08 -6.00
CA SER A 107 16.68 -23.53 -5.78
C SER A 107 18.09 -24.07 -5.94
N ARG A 108 18.78 -23.70 -7.01
CA ARG A 108 20.16 -24.13 -7.30
C ARG A 108 21.13 -23.69 -6.20
N ALA A 109 21.06 -22.42 -5.78
CA ALA A 109 21.92 -21.87 -4.73
C ALA A 109 21.79 -22.64 -3.42
N ASN A 110 20.56 -22.94 -2.99
CA ASN A 110 20.30 -23.73 -1.76
C ASN A 110 20.71 -25.20 -1.92
N LYS A 111 20.42 -25.80 -3.07
CA LYS A 111 20.84 -27.17 -3.39
C LYS A 111 22.35 -27.34 -3.31
N ASP A 112 23.11 -26.41 -3.86
CA ASP A 112 24.58 -26.42 -3.81
C ASP A 112 25.08 -26.29 -2.37
N LYS A 113 24.46 -25.46 -1.53
CA LYS A 113 24.80 -25.34 -0.12
C LYS A 113 24.52 -26.63 0.65
N VAL A 114 23.36 -27.27 0.45
CA VAL A 114 23.06 -28.57 1.05
C VAL A 114 24.06 -29.65 0.58
N ALA A 115 24.39 -29.68 -0.71
CA ALA A 115 25.32 -30.67 -1.26
C ALA A 115 26.75 -30.51 -0.71
N ARG A 116 27.24 -29.27 -0.60
CA ARG A 116 28.62 -28.98 -0.17
C ARG A 116 28.80 -28.98 1.34
N PHE A 117 27.87 -28.45 2.07
CA PHE A 117 28.01 -28.16 3.51
C PHE A 117 27.04 -28.94 4.39
N GLY A 118 25.90 -29.37 3.84
CA GLY A 118 24.84 -30.01 4.62
C GLY A 118 25.29 -31.25 5.39
N GLY A 119 26.15 -32.09 4.76
CA GLY A 119 26.72 -33.30 5.42
C GLY A 119 27.53 -32.96 6.66
N ASN A 120 28.42 -31.99 6.55
CA ASN A 120 29.35 -31.63 7.63
C ASN A 120 28.68 -30.80 8.74
N LEU A 121 27.68 -29.97 8.38
CA LEU A 121 26.99 -29.14 9.36
C LEU A 121 25.83 -29.87 10.05
N PHE A 122 24.98 -30.55 9.29
CA PHE A 122 23.69 -31.02 9.78
C PHE A 122 23.44 -32.51 9.54
N GLY A 123 24.37 -33.22 8.93
CA GLY A 123 24.17 -34.62 8.50
C GLY A 123 23.21 -34.74 7.31
N LEU A 124 22.99 -33.66 6.57
CA LEU A 124 22.05 -33.59 5.44
C LEU A 124 22.71 -33.99 4.15
N LYS A 125 21.94 -34.69 3.31
CA LYS A 125 22.25 -34.94 1.88
C LYS A 125 20.99 -34.75 1.05
N ILE A 126 21.16 -34.43 -0.22
CA ILE A 126 20.06 -34.48 -1.18
C ILE A 126 19.58 -35.93 -1.27
N GLY A 127 18.27 -36.14 -1.18
CA GLY A 127 17.67 -37.48 -1.21
C GLY A 127 16.20 -37.44 -1.61
N GLY A 128 15.70 -38.52 -2.20
CA GLY A 128 14.35 -38.58 -2.75
C GLY A 128 14.21 -37.76 -4.03
N VAL A 129 13.41 -36.69 -4.00
CA VAL A 129 13.23 -35.79 -5.17
C VAL A 129 14.49 -34.94 -5.38
N ASN A 130 14.98 -34.96 -6.61
CA ASN A 130 16.16 -34.17 -6.99
C ASN A 130 15.94 -33.56 -8.39
N ARG A 131 15.02 -32.59 -8.46
CA ARG A 131 14.70 -31.81 -9.67
C ARG A 131 15.31 -30.42 -9.59
N MET A 132 15.25 -29.65 -10.66
CA MET A 132 15.79 -28.30 -10.69
C MET A 132 15.07 -27.37 -9.71
N ARG A 133 13.78 -27.53 -9.57
CA ARG A 133 12.91 -26.66 -8.75
C ARG A 133 12.32 -27.35 -7.52
N GLU A 134 12.65 -28.62 -7.30
CA GLU A 134 12.18 -29.39 -6.16
C GLU A 134 13.26 -30.32 -5.67
N ILE A 135 13.67 -30.17 -4.41
CA ILE A 135 14.64 -31.05 -3.77
C ILE A 135 14.06 -31.61 -2.48
N GLY A 136 14.28 -32.91 -2.26
CA GLY A 136 14.11 -33.56 -0.98
C GLY A 136 15.45 -33.76 -0.29
N ILE A 137 15.41 -34.02 0.99
CA ILE A 137 16.61 -34.28 1.80
C ILE A 137 16.48 -35.59 2.58
N GLN A 138 17.66 -36.09 2.98
CA GLN A 138 17.78 -37.15 3.99
C GLN A 138 18.77 -36.69 5.07
N ARG A 139 18.58 -37.18 6.31
CA ARG A 139 19.46 -36.86 7.44
C ARG A 139 20.08 -38.13 7.99
N ASN A 140 21.42 -38.16 8.08
CA ASN A 140 22.19 -39.32 8.55
C ASN A 140 21.79 -40.61 7.82
N GLY A 141 21.56 -40.54 6.51
CA GLY A 141 21.16 -41.65 5.68
C GLY A 141 19.69 -42.10 5.79
N LYS A 142 18.87 -41.43 6.61
CA LYS A 142 17.44 -41.73 6.76
C LYS A 142 16.60 -40.70 6.02
N PRO A 143 15.50 -41.09 5.33
CA PRO A 143 14.53 -40.17 4.76
C PRO A 143 13.90 -39.29 5.85
N VAL A 144 13.68 -38.03 5.54
CA VAL A 144 12.94 -37.05 6.35
C VAL A 144 11.88 -36.37 5.49
N LEU A 145 10.94 -35.63 6.10
CA LEU A 145 9.84 -34.99 5.37
C LEU A 145 10.27 -33.67 4.67
N GLY A 146 11.45 -33.15 5.03
CA GLY A 146 11.94 -31.89 4.56
C GLY A 146 12.16 -31.85 3.05
N LYS A 147 11.64 -30.81 2.44
CA LYS A 147 11.81 -30.53 1.01
C LYS A 147 11.68 -29.06 0.72
N MET A 148 12.23 -28.64 -0.41
CA MET A 148 12.12 -27.28 -0.92
C MET A 148 11.54 -27.31 -2.32
N LEU A 149 10.55 -26.46 -2.57
CA LEU A 149 9.94 -26.21 -3.87
C LEU A 149 10.13 -24.74 -4.23
N SER A 150 10.57 -24.46 -5.46
CA SER A 150 10.76 -23.09 -5.96
C SER A 150 9.97 -22.87 -7.24
N ARG A 151 9.19 -21.79 -7.30
CA ARG A 151 8.30 -21.44 -8.44
C ARG A 151 8.19 -19.93 -8.61
N GLY A 152 7.85 -19.52 -9.84
CA GLY A 152 7.27 -18.20 -10.03
C GLY A 152 5.96 -18.07 -9.26
N ILE A 153 5.68 -16.90 -8.70
CA ILE A 153 4.50 -16.69 -7.84
C ILE A 153 3.17 -17.00 -8.55
N LEU A 154 3.11 -16.80 -9.88
CA LEU A 154 1.97 -17.16 -10.73
C LEU A 154 2.10 -18.57 -11.33
N GLY A 155 3.08 -19.36 -10.92
CA GLY A 155 3.50 -20.62 -11.56
C GLY A 155 2.86 -21.91 -11.01
N GLY A 156 1.73 -21.86 -10.34
CA GLY A 156 1.02 -23.05 -9.85
C GLY A 156 1.75 -23.79 -8.72
N ILE A 157 1.54 -23.35 -7.49
CA ILE A 157 2.15 -23.91 -6.25
C ILE A 157 1.21 -24.92 -5.55
N THR A 158 0.15 -25.33 -6.21
CA THR A 158 -0.90 -26.16 -5.64
C THR A 158 -0.42 -27.55 -5.18
N GLY A 159 -1.01 -28.08 -4.10
CA GLY A 159 -0.77 -29.46 -3.61
C GLY A 159 0.44 -29.65 -2.70
N ASN A 160 1.24 -28.62 -2.39
CA ASN A 160 2.41 -28.73 -1.52
C ASN A 160 2.19 -27.98 -0.20
N PRO A 161 2.11 -28.65 0.95
CA PRO A 161 2.06 -27.97 2.26
C PRO A 161 3.41 -27.29 2.59
N ALA A 162 3.38 -26.21 3.37
CA ALA A 162 4.55 -25.42 3.73
C ALA A 162 4.59 -25.07 5.22
N ASN A 163 5.76 -25.28 5.83
CA ASN A 163 6.10 -24.76 7.15
C ASN A 163 6.80 -23.38 7.02
N LEU A 164 7.46 -23.14 5.89
CA LEU A 164 8.05 -21.86 5.56
C LEU A 164 7.72 -21.48 4.11
N ILE A 165 7.23 -20.28 3.91
CA ILE A 165 7.12 -19.66 2.59
C ILE A 165 8.04 -18.46 2.53
N ILE A 166 8.87 -18.36 1.49
CA ILE A 166 9.68 -17.18 1.19
C ILE A 166 9.19 -16.58 -0.12
N ILE A 167 8.81 -15.32 -0.11
CA ILE A 167 8.41 -14.55 -1.28
C ILE A 167 9.49 -13.50 -1.54
N ASP A 168 10.21 -13.64 -2.65
CA ASP A 168 11.32 -12.75 -3.01
C ASP A 168 10.96 -11.97 -4.28
N ASP A 169 10.87 -10.65 -4.15
CA ASP A 169 10.56 -9.69 -5.22
C ASP A 169 9.42 -10.20 -6.14
N PRO A 170 8.15 -10.23 -5.68
CA PRO A 170 7.03 -10.80 -6.46
C PRO A 170 6.67 -9.96 -7.70
N ILE A 171 7.19 -8.74 -7.82
CA ILE A 171 7.01 -7.80 -8.93
C ILE A 171 8.37 -7.57 -9.60
N LYS A 172 8.41 -7.64 -10.92
CA LYS A 172 9.64 -7.56 -11.70
C LYS A 172 10.15 -6.14 -11.90
N ASN A 173 9.25 -5.22 -12.22
CA ASN A 173 9.59 -3.87 -12.66
C ASN A 173 8.42 -2.91 -12.41
N ARG A 174 8.63 -1.64 -12.76
CA ARG A 174 7.66 -0.56 -12.61
C ARG A 174 6.37 -0.81 -13.36
N GLU A 175 6.44 -1.23 -14.61
CA GLU A 175 5.27 -1.50 -15.45
C GLU A 175 4.32 -2.54 -14.80
N GLU A 176 4.89 -3.61 -14.23
CA GLU A 176 4.10 -4.58 -13.46
C GLU A 176 3.55 -3.99 -12.16
N ALA A 177 4.32 -3.14 -11.48
CA ALA A 177 3.91 -2.51 -10.22
C ALA A 177 2.77 -1.51 -10.43
N ASP A 178 2.80 -0.73 -11.48
CA ASP A 178 1.77 0.26 -11.80
C ASP A 178 0.49 -0.39 -12.35
N SER A 179 0.52 -1.67 -12.75
CA SER A 179 -0.65 -2.42 -13.23
C SER A 179 -1.54 -2.92 -12.08
N PRO A 180 -2.76 -2.37 -11.89
CA PRO A 180 -3.70 -2.85 -10.87
C PRO A 180 -4.06 -4.32 -11.06
N THR A 181 -4.20 -4.76 -12.32
CA THR A 181 -4.48 -6.17 -12.67
C THR A 181 -3.36 -7.10 -12.20
N ARG A 182 -2.09 -6.68 -12.34
CA ARG A 182 -0.94 -7.48 -11.91
C ARG A 182 -0.87 -7.56 -10.39
N ARG A 183 -1.04 -6.44 -9.68
CA ARG A 183 -1.08 -6.41 -8.22
C ARG A 183 -2.20 -7.28 -7.67
N ARG A 184 -3.41 -7.21 -8.28
CA ARG A 184 -4.53 -8.06 -7.89
C ARG A 184 -4.24 -9.54 -8.09
N LYS A 185 -3.68 -9.94 -9.23
CA LYS A 185 -3.29 -11.34 -9.48
C LYS A 185 -2.30 -11.87 -8.43
N ILE A 186 -1.31 -11.08 -8.04
CA ILE A 186 -0.35 -11.47 -7.00
C ILE A 186 -1.05 -11.64 -5.64
N TRP A 187 -1.98 -10.75 -5.30
CA TRP A 187 -2.79 -10.88 -4.10
C TRP A 187 -3.69 -12.10 -4.11
N ASP A 188 -4.34 -12.38 -5.25
CA ASP A 188 -5.18 -13.57 -5.42
C ASP A 188 -4.35 -14.86 -5.29
N GLU A 189 -3.11 -14.88 -5.78
CA GLU A 189 -2.19 -16.02 -5.57
C GLU A 189 -1.77 -16.16 -4.11
N TRP A 190 -1.56 -15.06 -3.39
CA TRP A 190 -1.36 -15.13 -1.95
C TRP A 190 -2.55 -15.82 -1.27
N LEU A 191 -3.76 -15.35 -1.47
CA LEU A 191 -4.96 -15.85 -0.80
C LEU A 191 -5.29 -17.30 -1.20
N ASN A 192 -5.29 -17.62 -2.49
CA ASN A 192 -5.82 -18.86 -3.01
C ASN A 192 -4.79 -19.98 -3.12
N SER A 193 -3.52 -19.61 -3.37
CA SER A 193 -2.45 -20.57 -3.61
C SER A 193 -1.48 -20.71 -2.44
N LEU A 194 -0.85 -19.61 -1.99
CA LEU A 194 0.21 -19.65 -0.97
C LEU A 194 -0.36 -19.82 0.44
N LYS A 195 -1.29 -18.97 0.85
CA LYS A 195 -1.89 -19.01 2.19
C LYS A 195 -2.56 -20.36 2.48
N SER A 196 -3.20 -20.95 1.48
CA SER A 196 -3.84 -22.28 1.60
C SER A 196 -2.85 -23.45 1.78
N ARG A 197 -1.53 -23.21 1.66
CA ARG A 197 -0.45 -24.22 1.89
C ARG A 197 0.11 -24.18 3.28
N LEU A 198 -0.14 -23.12 4.05
CA LEU A 198 0.42 -22.94 5.37
C LEU A 198 0.00 -24.08 6.32
N GLN A 199 0.98 -24.69 6.96
CA GLN A 199 0.77 -25.61 8.05
C GLN A 199 0.54 -24.84 9.35
N ALA A 200 0.12 -25.52 10.41
CA ALA A 200 0.03 -24.92 11.73
C ALA A 200 1.41 -24.32 12.15
N HIS A 201 1.39 -23.12 12.70
CA HIS A 201 2.58 -22.36 13.14
C HIS A 201 3.59 -22.08 12.01
N ALA A 202 3.10 -22.00 10.75
CA ALA A 202 3.96 -21.73 9.61
C ALA A 202 4.52 -20.31 9.66
N LYS A 203 5.68 -20.13 9.01
CA LYS A 203 6.37 -18.85 8.89
C LYS A 203 6.33 -18.38 7.43
N VAL A 204 6.10 -17.09 7.24
CA VAL A 204 6.15 -16.46 5.91
C VAL A 204 7.16 -15.32 5.96
N VAL A 205 8.14 -15.35 5.09
CA VAL A 205 9.12 -14.26 4.91
C VAL A 205 8.90 -13.64 3.56
N VAL A 206 8.51 -12.38 3.54
CA VAL A 206 8.40 -11.57 2.32
C VAL A 206 9.59 -10.63 2.28
N ILE A 207 10.46 -10.78 1.29
CA ILE A 207 11.57 -9.88 1.09
C ILE A 207 11.45 -9.21 -0.27
N MET A 208 11.38 -7.90 -0.28
CA MET A 208 11.13 -7.16 -1.50
C MET A 208 11.66 -5.74 -1.46
N THR A 209 11.80 -5.18 -2.63
CA THR A 209 11.88 -3.75 -2.84
C THR A 209 10.45 -3.25 -3.07
N PRO A 210 9.91 -2.33 -2.27
CA PRO A 210 8.57 -1.81 -2.51
C PRO A 210 8.56 -0.92 -3.76
N TRP A 211 7.55 -1.13 -4.60
CA TRP A 211 7.37 -0.39 -5.85
C TRP A 211 6.13 0.53 -5.82
N HIS A 212 5.11 0.12 -5.11
CA HIS A 212 3.80 0.76 -5.11
C HIS A 212 3.14 0.64 -3.73
N GLU A 213 2.38 1.64 -3.32
CA GLU A 213 1.66 1.69 -2.04
C GLU A 213 0.59 0.60 -1.86
N ASP A 214 0.13 0.00 -2.98
CA ASP A 214 -0.82 -1.11 -3.03
C ASP A 214 -0.15 -2.39 -3.54
N ASP A 215 1.09 -2.65 -3.16
CA ASP A 215 1.78 -3.90 -3.47
C ASP A 215 1.46 -5.03 -2.47
N LEU A 216 2.09 -6.19 -2.64
CA LEU A 216 1.83 -7.34 -1.76
C LEU A 216 2.14 -7.04 -0.30
N ALA A 217 3.24 -6.34 -0.01
CA ALA A 217 3.63 -6.01 1.36
C ALA A 217 2.59 -5.11 2.03
N ALA A 218 2.17 -4.05 1.34
CA ALA A 218 1.14 -3.13 1.83
C ALA A 218 -0.18 -3.84 2.13
N ARG A 219 -0.62 -4.72 1.21
CA ARG A 219 -1.84 -5.50 1.40
C ARG A 219 -1.74 -6.51 2.54
N LEU A 220 -0.59 -7.14 2.74
CA LEU A 220 -0.36 -8.03 3.89
C LEU A 220 -0.45 -7.25 5.21
N ILE A 221 0.17 -6.08 5.30
CA ILE A 221 0.12 -5.22 6.49
C ILE A 221 -1.32 -4.80 6.82
N GLN A 222 -2.14 -4.54 5.79
CA GLN A 222 -3.52 -4.09 5.98
C GLN A 222 -4.49 -5.22 6.33
N ASN A 223 -4.25 -6.45 5.83
CA ASN A 223 -5.25 -7.53 5.87
C ASN A 223 -4.85 -8.75 6.71
N GLU A 224 -3.64 -8.79 7.27
CA GLU A 224 -3.15 -9.92 8.08
C GLU A 224 -2.79 -9.43 9.49
N GLU A 225 -3.08 -10.26 10.52
CA GLU A 225 -2.95 -9.82 11.93
C GLU A 225 -1.51 -9.93 12.47
N ASN A 226 -0.78 -10.99 12.08
CA ASN A 226 0.52 -11.33 12.68
C ASN A 226 1.67 -10.93 11.77
N VAL A 227 1.77 -9.64 11.46
CA VAL A 227 2.77 -9.08 10.55
C VAL A 227 3.82 -8.29 11.32
N THR A 228 5.08 -8.64 11.12
CA THR A 228 6.24 -7.86 11.56
C THR A 228 6.88 -7.21 10.34
N LEU A 229 6.99 -5.88 10.33
CA LEU A 229 7.66 -5.12 9.27
C LEU A 229 9.05 -4.68 9.72
N VAL A 230 10.04 -4.96 8.89
CA VAL A 230 11.38 -4.39 8.95
C VAL A 230 11.64 -3.61 7.69
N ARG A 231 11.87 -2.32 7.82
CA ARG A 231 12.18 -1.41 6.72
C ARG A 231 13.58 -0.85 6.91
N LEU A 232 14.43 -1.00 5.90
CA LEU A 232 15.82 -0.55 5.92
C LEU A 232 16.10 0.33 4.68
N PRO A 233 15.84 1.64 4.77
CA PRO A 233 16.08 2.56 3.65
C PRO A 233 17.57 2.74 3.36
N VAL A 234 17.91 3.14 2.13
CA VAL A 234 19.30 3.38 1.74
C VAL A 234 19.93 4.55 2.49
N GLU A 235 19.15 5.58 2.76
CA GLU A 235 19.52 6.75 3.56
C GLU A 235 18.81 6.64 4.91
N ALA A 236 19.52 6.70 6.01
CA ALA A 236 18.96 6.58 7.35
C ALA A 236 18.01 7.73 7.69
N GLU A 237 16.91 7.40 8.35
CA GLU A 237 15.93 8.33 8.92
C GLU A 237 16.12 8.46 10.44
N GLU A 238 15.30 9.27 11.13
CA GLU A 238 15.47 9.56 12.56
C GLU A 238 15.40 8.30 13.45
N GLU A 239 14.52 7.34 13.12
CA GLU A 239 14.37 6.07 13.86
C GLU A 239 14.95 4.90 13.06
N ASP A 240 16.26 4.90 12.81
CA ASP A 240 16.90 3.87 12.01
C ASP A 240 17.11 2.57 12.80
N PRO A 241 16.62 1.41 12.32
CA PRO A 241 16.76 0.13 13.02
C PRO A 241 18.22 -0.34 13.22
N LEU A 242 19.15 0.15 12.40
CA LEU A 242 20.59 -0.13 12.52
C LEU A 242 21.32 0.87 13.42
N GLY A 243 20.61 1.89 13.94
CA GLY A 243 21.21 2.94 14.74
C GLY A 243 22.19 3.84 13.95
N ARG A 244 21.95 4.01 12.62
CA ARG A 244 22.69 4.95 11.80
C ARG A 244 22.24 6.38 12.11
N ALA A 245 23.14 7.34 11.97
CA ALA A 245 22.75 8.75 12.03
C ALA A 245 21.87 9.10 10.80
N PRO A 246 20.88 10.02 10.94
CA PRO A 246 20.11 10.51 9.80
C PRO A 246 21.02 10.98 8.66
N GLY A 247 20.73 10.50 7.45
CA GLY A 247 21.56 10.77 6.26
C GLY A 247 22.65 9.74 5.99
N ASP A 248 22.94 8.80 6.89
CA ASP A 248 23.97 7.78 6.68
C ASP A 248 23.53 6.70 5.67
N ALA A 249 24.51 6.26 4.87
CA ALA A 249 24.31 5.19 3.88
C ALA A 249 24.13 3.82 4.53
N LEU A 250 23.36 2.93 3.86
CA LEU A 250 22.99 1.60 4.37
C LEU A 250 24.16 0.62 4.43
N CYS A 251 25.03 0.59 3.41
CA CYS A 251 26.06 -0.44 3.26
C CYS A 251 27.42 0.15 2.83
N PRO A 252 28.08 0.96 3.66
CA PRO A 252 29.41 1.49 3.33
C PRO A 252 30.46 0.39 3.12
N GLU A 253 30.29 -0.78 3.76
CA GLU A 253 31.17 -1.95 3.61
C GLU A 253 31.18 -2.49 2.19
N LEU A 254 30.10 -2.26 1.42
CA LEU A 254 30.00 -2.64 0.01
C LEU A 254 30.51 -1.54 -0.95
N GLY A 255 31.14 -0.48 -0.43
CA GLY A 255 31.54 0.69 -1.22
C GLY A 255 30.41 1.66 -1.52
N LYS A 256 29.25 1.48 -0.86
CA LYS A 256 28.10 2.37 -0.93
C LYS A 256 28.08 3.29 0.29
N ASP A 257 29.10 4.12 0.42
CA ASP A 257 29.29 5.10 1.48
C ASP A 257 28.43 6.37 1.27
N ASN A 258 28.53 7.34 2.17
CA ASN A 258 27.74 8.58 2.09
C ASN A 258 28.05 9.39 0.81
N LYS A 259 29.29 9.33 0.31
CA LYS A 259 29.68 10.00 -0.94
C LYS A 259 28.99 9.34 -2.14
N TRP A 260 28.99 8.00 -2.18
CA TRP A 260 28.25 7.25 -3.20
C TRP A 260 26.76 7.58 -3.11
N LEU A 261 26.20 7.60 -1.89
CA LEU A 261 24.78 7.87 -1.65
C LEU A 261 24.37 9.24 -2.19
N GLU A 262 25.13 10.29 -1.89
CA GLU A 262 24.89 11.67 -2.35
C GLU A 262 24.87 11.74 -3.89
N GLN A 263 25.89 11.18 -4.53
CA GLN A 263 26.00 11.19 -6.00
C GLN A 263 24.88 10.39 -6.64
N PHE A 264 24.56 9.23 -6.09
CA PHE A 264 23.54 8.34 -6.59
C PHE A 264 22.14 8.93 -6.44
N LYS A 265 21.82 9.51 -5.29
CA LYS A 265 20.58 10.26 -5.01
C LYS A 265 20.39 11.40 -6.01
N LYS A 266 21.45 12.19 -6.23
CA LYS A 266 21.42 13.29 -7.19
C LYS A 266 21.09 12.82 -8.60
N SER A 267 21.58 11.67 -9.03
CA SER A 267 21.29 11.13 -10.38
C SER A 267 19.80 10.79 -10.57
N TYR A 268 19.12 10.33 -9.52
CA TYR A 268 17.67 10.11 -9.55
C TYR A 268 16.89 11.43 -9.49
N LEU A 269 17.22 12.32 -8.56
CA LEU A 269 16.50 13.57 -8.37
C LEU A 269 16.67 14.58 -9.52
N SER A 270 17.67 14.40 -10.37
CA SER A 270 17.84 15.22 -11.59
C SER A 270 16.91 14.79 -12.74
N ASP A 271 16.28 13.60 -12.65
CA ASP A 271 15.27 13.17 -13.59
C ASP A 271 13.89 13.73 -13.20
N ALA A 272 13.36 14.64 -14.03
CA ALA A 272 12.09 15.31 -13.79
C ALA A 272 10.86 14.40 -14.02
N GLU A 273 11.02 13.26 -14.72
CA GLU A 273 9.90 12.42 -15.17
C GLU A 273 9.61 11.21 -14.26
N GLY A 274 10.13 11.18 -13.03
CA GLY A 274 9.82 10.08 -12.09
C GLY A 274 10.98 9.65 -11.21
N GLY A 275 12.12 10.32 -11.28
CA GLY A 275 13.29 9.99 -10.48
C GLY A 275 13.05 10.10 -8.98
N ALA A 276 12.35 11.13 -8.52
CA ALA A 276 11.99 11.31 -7.11
C ALA A 276 11.06 10.18 -6.60
N ARG A 277 10.08 9.77 -7.42
CA ARG A 277 9.19 8.63 -7.10
C ARG A 277 9.99 7.33 -7.02
N ALA A 278 10.88 7.09 -7.99
CA ALA A 278 11.72 5.90 -7.98
C ALA A 278 12.66 5.89 -6.76
N TRP A 279 13.24 7.02 -6.40
CA TRP A 279 14.05 7.17 -5.20
C TRP A 279 13.25 6.84 -3.93
N SER A 280 12.11 7.48 -3.75
CA SER A 280 11.25 7.26 -2.58
C SER A 280 10.82 5.80 -2.45
N ALA A 281 10.31 5.18 -3.52
CA ALA A 281 9.84 3.81 -3.50
C ALA A 281 10.98 2.80 -3.31
N LEU A 282 11.97 2.81 -4.22
CA LEU A 282 12.96 1.74 -4.30
C LEU A 282 14.08 1.87 -3.27
N TYR A 283 14.49 3.11 -2.96
CA TYR A 283 15.65 3.33 -2.11
C TYR A 283 15.30 3.75 -0.70
N GLN A 284 14.26 4.57 -0.51
CA GLN A 284 13.75 4.90 0.82
C GLN A 284 12.69 3.92 1.31
N CYS A 285 12.36 2.88 0.53
CA CYS A 285 11.35 1.88 0.87
C CYS A 285 10.01 2.52 1.29
N SER A 286 9.70 3.67 0.73
CA SER A 286 8.51 4.47 1.01
C SER A 286 7.82 4.80 -0.32
N PRO A 287 7.14 3.82 -0.94
CA PRO A 287 6.39 4.08 -2.16
C PRO A 287 5.30 5.10 -1.81
N ARG A 288 5.41 6.26 -2.44
CA ARG A 288 4.37 7.28 -2.40
C ARG A 288 3.58 7.15 -3.69
N ALA A 289 2.28 7.38 -3.65
CA ALA A 289 1.53 7.74 -4.84
C ALA A 289 2.32 8.81 -5.60
N GLU A 290 2.27 8.80 -6.91
CA GLU A 290 3.09 9.73 -7.71
C GLU A 290 3.19 11.10 -7.05
N GLU A 291 4.40 11.71 -7.02
CA GLU A 291 4.50 13.15 -6.81
C GLU A 291 3.80 13.86 -7.97
N GLY A 292 2.57 13.88 -7.92
CA GLY A 292 1.51 14.37 -8.70
C GLY A 292 0.29 14.52 -7.85
N ASN A 293 0.40 14.36 -6.53
CA ASN A 293 -0.64 14.81 -5.63
C ASN A 293 -0.67 16.34 -5.76
N ILE A 294 -1.54 16.77 -6.64
CA ILE A 294 -1.77 18.19 -6.91
C ILE A 294 -2.11 18.91 -5.59
N VAL A 295 -2.64 18.14 -4.62
CA VAL A 295 -3.00 18.64 -3.29
C VAL A 295 -2.35 17.78 -2.21
N LYS A 296 -1.56 18.41 -1.32
CA LYS A 296 -0.90 17.73 -0.19
C LYS A 296 -1.83 17.68 1.02
N ARG A 297 -1.78 16.58 1.76
CA ARG A 297 -2.54 16.43 3.01
C ARG A 297 -2.27 17.58 4.03
N THR A 298 -1.04 18.09 4.06
CA THR A 298 -0.63 19.18 4.96
C THR A 298 -1.15 20.55 4.60
N TRP A 299 -1.77 20.73 3.43
CA TRP A 299 -2.35 22.01 3.00
C TRP A 299 -3.73 22.26 3.58
N TRP A 300 -4.44 21.21 3.99
CA TRP A 300 -5.79 21.31 4.53
C TRP A 300 -5.81 22.03 5.86
N ARG A 301 -6.78 22.93 6.01
CA ARG A 301 -7.15 23.59 7.26
C ARG A 301 -8.43 22.99 7.78
N TYR A 302 -8.61 23.02 9.11
CA TYR A 302 -9.79 22.45 9.74
C TYR A 302 -10.53 23.51 10.54
N TYR A 303 -11.83 23.33 10.74
CA TYR A 303 -12.66 24.24 11.50
C TYR A 303 -13.74 23.46 12.29
N GLU A 304 -14.15 24.02 13.42
CA GLU A 304 -15.29 23.52 14.19
C GLU A 304 -16.58 24.06 13.54
N PRO A 305 -17.54 23.19 13.14
CA PRO A 305 -18.78 23.63 12.42
C PRO A 305 -19.56 24.72 13.14
N GLU A 306 -19.60 24.67 14.48
CA GLU A 306 -20.31 25.65 15.32
C GLU A 306 -19.62 27.04 15.33
N SER A 307 -18.36 27.13 14.92
CA SER A 307 -17.62 28.40 14.91
C SER A 307 -18.10 29.39 13.84
N ILE A 308 -18.84 28.91 12.83
CA ILE A 308 -19.34 29.72 11.71
C ILE A 308 -20.84 29.93 11.83
N SER A 309 -21.26 31.14 12.20
CA SER A 309 -22.66 31.47 12.40
C SER A 309 -23.47 31.69 11.11
N ALA A 310 -22.82 32.14 10.05
CA ALA A 310 -23.46 32.38 8.76
C ALA A 310 -22.45 32.37 7.60
N PHE A 311 -22.88 31.91 6.43
CA PHE A 311 -22.12 31.94 5.20
C PHE A 311 -22.65 33.06 4.27
N ALA A 312 -21.76 33.81 3.65
CA ALA A 312 -22.12 34.87 2.70
C ALA A 312 -22.76 34.30 1.43
N SER A 313 -22.33 33.12 1.02
CA SER A 313 -22.94 32.33 -0.05
C SER A 313 -22.68 30.85 0.17
N SER A 314 -23.62 30.01 -0.25
CA SER A 314 -23.47 28.55 -0.21
C SER A 314 -23.99 27.92 -1.49
N VAL A 315 -23.36 26.82 -1.91
CA VAL A 315 -23.75 26.03 -3.08
C VAL A 315 -23.75 24.56 -2.76
N ILE A 316 -24.59 23.79 -3.45
CA ILE A 316 -24.54 22.33 -3.50
C ILE A 316 -23.83 21.95 -4.80
N SER A 317 -22.86 21.08 -4.74
CA SER A 317 -22.18 20.52 -5.91
C SER A 317 -22.49 19.03 -6.02
N VAL A 318 -22.77 18.58 -7.24
CA VAL A 318 -23.16 17.20 -7.52
C VAL A 318 -22.34 16.68 -8.69
N ASP A 319 -21.59 15.61 -8.45
CA ASP A 319 -21.07 14.74 -9.49
C ASP A 319 -21.91 13.45 -9.54
N ALA A 320 -22.59 13.25 -10.67
CA ALA A 320 -23.50 12.13 -10.90
C ALA A 320 -23.24 11.51 -12.27
N THR A 321 -22.04 11.02 -12.47
CA THR A 321 -21.61 10.41 -13.74
C THR A 321 -21.95 8.93 -13.74
N PHE A 322 -23.08 8.54 -14.37
CA PHE A 322 -23.41 7.12 -14.56
C PHE A 322 -22.76 6.62 -15.85
N LYS A 323 -21.80 5.71 -15.76
CA LYS A 323 -21.27 4.95 -16.89
C LYS A 323 -22.22 3.80 -17.16
N GLY A 324 -22.84 3.73 -18.32
CA GLY A 324 -23.82 2.69 -18.69
C GLY A 324 -23.26 1.26 -18.51
N GLY A 325 -23.63 0.59 -17.43
CA GLY A 325 -23.28 -0.76 -17.04
C GLY A 325 -24.08 -1.19 -15.81
N GLU A 326 -24.17 -2.47 -15.54
CA GLU A 326 -25.12 -3.09 -14.60
C GLU A 326 -24.89 -2.79 -13.09
N GLU A 327 -24.01 -1.89 -12.71
CA GLU A 327 -23.78 -1.53 -11.30
C GLU A 327 -23.92 0.00 -11.10
N ASN A 328 -24.58 0.40 -10.01
CA ASN A 328 -24.77 1.80 -9.62
C ASN A 328 -23.41 2.48 -9.48
N ASP A 329 -23.20 3.59 -10.18
CA ASP A 329 -21.98 4.39 -10.04
C ASP A 329 -22.01 5.23 -8.75
N PHE A 330 -20.86 5.67 -8.27
CA PHE A 330 -20.77 6.58 -7.15
C PHE A 330 -21.32 7.96 -7.53
N VAL A 331 -22.05 8.55 -6.62
CA VAL A 331 -22.56 9.93 -6.72
C VAL A 331 -22.02 10.72 -5.53
N ALA A 332 -21.29 11.79 -5.81
CA ALA A 332 -20.82 12.71 -4.78
C ALA A 332 -21.75 13.94 -4.71
N ILE A 333 -22.19 14.27 -3.49
CA ILE A 333 -22.98 15.49 -3.20
C ILE A 333 -22.28 16.25 -2.09
N GLU A 334 -21.91 17.49 -2.33
CA GLU A 334 -21.20 18.34 -1.40
C GLU A 334 -21.90 19.67 -1.19
N VAL A 335 -21.77 20.23 0.02
CA VAL A 335 -22.23 21.59 0.34
C VAL A 335 -21.02 22.44 0.70
N TRP A 336 -20.85 23.51 -0.03
CA TRP A 336 -19.77 24.48 0.18
C TRP A 336 -20.31 25.84 0.59
N GLY A 337 -19.64 26.49 1.55
CA GLY A 337 -19.95 27.82 2.03
C GLY A 337 -18.77 28.77 1.87
N LYS A 338 -19.01 30.06 1.77
CA LYS A 338 -18.01 31.12 1.69
C LYS A 338 -18.18 32.16 2.78
N VAL A 339 -17.06 32.50 3.43
CA VAL A 339 -16.97 33.60 4.40
C VAL A 339 -15.76 34.45 4.02
N GLY A 340 -15.97 35.69 3.60
CA GLY A 340 -14.87 36.52 3.09
C GLY A 340 -14.19 35.89 1.87
N ASN A 341 -12.90 35.57 2.01
CA ASN A 341 -12.10 34.90 0.97
C ASN A 341 -11.92 33.41 1.24
N ASP A 342 -12.54 32.88 2.29
CA ASP A 342 -12.35 31.51 2.73
C ASP A 342 -13.56 30.63 2.31
N TYR A 343 -13.26 29.35 2.00
CA TYR A 343 -14.20 28.37 1.49
C TYR A 343 -14.29 27.21 2.47
N TYR A 344 -15.48 26.78 2.80
CA TYR A 344 -15.77 25.81 3.85
C TYR A 344 -16.58 24.65 3.30
N LEU A 345 -16.05 23.41 3.38
CA LEU A 345 -16.84 22.22 3.14
C LEU A 345 -17.73 22.00 4.33
N ARG A 346 -19.04 21.94 4.14
CA ARG A 346 -20.04 21.83 5.20
C ARG A 346 -20.67 20.45 5.29
N TYR A 347 -20.69 19.74 4.17
CA TYR A 347 -21.27 18.41 4.03
C TYR A 347 -20.66 17.70 2.84
N CYS A 348 -20.47 16.39 2.98
CA CYS A 348 -20.09 15.53 1.87
C CYS A 348 -20.79 14.18 2.00
N MET A 349 -21.29 13.67 0.89
CA MET A 349 -21.84 12.33 0.74
C MET A 349 -21.31 11.73 -0.55
N ASN A 350 -20.77 10.49 -0.47
CA ASN A 350 -20.33 9.73 -1.62
C ASN A 350 -20.92 8.32 -1.53
N ARG A 351 -21.85 7.96 -2.41
CA ARG A 351 -22.57 6.68 -2.35
C ARG A 351 -22.94 6.17 -3.74
N HIS A 352 -23.09 4.86 -3.86
CA HIS A 352 -23.78 4.26 -4.99
C HIS A 352 -25.26 4.61 -4.96
N MET A 353 -25.74 5.29 -5.97
CA MET A 353 -27.15 5.70 -6.07
C MET A 353 -27.63 5.57 -7.51
N ASP A 354 -28.87 5.14 -7.66
CA ASP A 354 -29.58 5.23 -8.93
C ASP A 354 -30.13 6.66 -9.17
N PHE A 355 -30.75 6.87 -10.33
CA PHE A 355 -31.29 8.18 -10.67
C PHE A 355 -32.39 8.69 -9.70
N PRO A 356 -33.42 7.89 -9.33
CA PRO A 356 -34.40 8.28 -8.33
C PRO A 356 -33.79 8.60 -6.96
N GLU A 357 -32.85 7.80 -6.51
CA GLU A 357 -32.14 7.98 -5.23
C GLU A 357 -31.32 9.27 -5.25
N THR A 358 -30.60 9.53 -6.33
CA THR A 358 -29.84 10.76 -6.52
C THR A 358 -30.71 11.99 -6.45
N VAL A 359 -31.83 12.01 -7.15
CA VAL A 359 -32.79 13.13 -7.12
C VAL A 359 -33.35 13.33 -5.70
N LYS A 360 -33.70 12.26 -5.00
CA LYS A 360 -34.17 12.29 -3.61
C LYS A 360 -33.07 12.83 -2.67
N ALA A 361 -31.84 12.39 -2.83
CA ALA A 361 -30.69 12.84 -2.02
C ALA A 361 -30.45 14.35 -2.19
N ILE A 362 -30.43 14.84 -3.44
CA ILE A 362 -30.28 16.29 -3.72
C ILE A 362 -31.39 17.11 -3.05
N ARG A 363 -32.65 16.66 -3.14
CA ARG A 363 -33.78 17.31 -2.45
C ARG A 363 -33.59 17.35 -0.93
N THR A 364 -33.10 16.26 -0.35
CA THR A 364 -32.85 16.16 1.08
C THR A 364 -31.74 17.12 1.51
N VAL A 365 -30.59 17.12 0.83
CA VAL A 365 -29.47 18.02 1.12
C VAL A 365 -29.90 19.49 0.96
N ARG A 366 -30.69 19.80 -0.08
CA ARG A 366 -31.22 21.16 -0.28
C ARG A 366 -32.14 21.64 0.85
N LYS A 367 -32.90 20.73 1.48
CA LYS A 367 -33.73 21.03 2.65
C LYS A 367 -32.88 21.25 3.91
N LEU A 368 -31.83 20.45 4.11
CA LEU A 368 -30.93 20.57 5.24
C LEU A 368 -30.09 21.86 5.18
N TYR A 369 -29.76 22.31 3.98
CA TYR A 369 -28.96 23.51 3.74
C TYR A 369 -29.77 24.57 2.94
N PRO A 370 -30.75 25.22 3.56
CA PRO A 370 -31.64 26.15 2.87
C PRO A 370 -30.96 27.44 2.38
N ASP A 371 -29.78 27.75 2.88
CA ASP A 371 -28.91 28.84 2.46
C ASP A 371 -28.08 28.52 1.20
N ALA A 372 -27.99 27.24 0.80
CA ALA A 372 -27.32 26.82 -0.43
C ALA A 372 -28.23 27.04 -1.64
N LEU A 373 -28.29 28.27 -2.14
CA LEU A 373 -29.28 28.73 -3.15
C LEU A 373 -29.12 28.11 -4.52
N ALA A 374 -27.94 27.65 -4.91
CA ALA A 374 -27.66 27.07 -6.21
C ALA A 374 -27.19 25.61 -6.09
N VAL A 375 -27.63 24.75 -7.03
CA VAL A 375 -27.18 23.39 -7.20
C VAL A 375 -26.38 23.29 -8.49
N LEU A 376 -25.10 23.03 -8.39
CA LEU A 376 -24.16 22.83 -9.50
C LEU A 376 -24.21 21.36 -9.93
N ILE A 377 -24.47 21.09 -11.18
CA ILE A 377 -24.57 19.73 -11.71
C ILE A 377 -23.80 19.67 -13.03
N GLU A 378 -22.91 18.70 -13.20
CA GLU A 378 -22.20 18.52 -14.47
C GLU A 378 -23.18 18.16 -15.58
N ASP A 379 -23.22 18.99 -16.66
CA ASP A 379 -24.15 18.84 -17.77
C ASP A 379 -23.62 17.82 -18.79
N LYS A 380 -23.49 16.58 -18.36
CA LYS A 380 -23.14 15.43 -19.19
C LYS A 380 -24.08 14.26 -18.90
N ALA A 381 -24.45 13.53 -19.94
CA ALA A 381 -25.25 12.31 -19.84
C ALA A 381 -26.45 12.43 -18.87
N ASN A 382 -26.35 11.83 -17.67
CA ASN A 382 -27.43 11.79 -16.68
C ASN A 382 -27.61 13.10 -15.89
N GLY A 383 -26.58 13.92 -15.82
CA GLY A 383 -26.67 15.25 -15.18
C GLY A 383 -27.72 16.14 -15.85
N SER A 384 -27.81 16.13 -17.18
CA SER A 384 -28.86 16.83 -17.93
C SER A 384 -30.27 16.38 -17.53
N ALA A 385 -30.50 15.08 -17.29
CA ALA A 385 -31.77 14.53 -16.83
C ALA A 385 -32.12 14.98 -15.38
N ILE A 386 -31.11 15.00 -14.49
CA ILE A 386 -31.26 15.49 -13.11
C ILE A 386 -31.63 16.99 -13.15
N ILE A 387 -30.93 17.78 -13.94
CA ILE A 387 -31.21 19.21 -14.11
C ILE A 387 -32.66 19.42 -14.59
N GLN A 388 -33.09 18.73 -15.66
CA GLN A 388 -34.45 18.83 -16.17
C GLN A 388 -35.52 18.48 -15.13
N THR A 389 -35.23 17.51 -14.26
CA THR A 389 -36.15 17.09 -13.20
C THR A 389 -36.24 18.12 -12.07
N LEU A 390 -35.09 18.68 -11.65
CA LEU A 390 -35.01 19.54 -10.46
C LEU A 390 -35.18 21.05 -10.75
N GLN A 391 -34.92 21.51 -11.97
CA GLN A 391 -34.97 22.96 -12.33
C GLN A 391 -36.32 23.67 -12.07
N LYS A 392 -37.41 22.92 -11.92
CA LYS A 392 -38.72 23.43 -11.55
C LYS A 392 -38.89 23.70 -10.06
N GLU A 393 -38.04 23.08 -9.25
CA GLU A 393 -38.13 23.06 -7.78
C GLU A 393 -36.98 23.85 -7.14
N MET A 394 -35.81 23.91 -7.77
CA MET A 394 -34.62 24.57 -7.26
C MET A 394 -33.78 25.16 -8.37
N PHE A 395 -32.92 26.11 -8.03
CA PHE A 395 -32.04 26.76 -9.01
C PHE A 395 -30.84 25.87 -9.33
N CYS A 396 -30.92 25.15 -10.45
CA CYS A 396 -29.86 24.32 -10.98
C CYS A 396 -28.97 25.06 -11.95
N ILE A 397 -27.67 25.00 -11.77
CA ILE A 397 -26.67 25.55 -12.68
C ILE A 397 -25.98 24.40 -13.41
N PRO A 398 -26.18 24.27 -14.75
CA PRO A 398 -25.45 23.31 -15.53
C PRO A 398 -23.98 23.72 -15.60
N VAL A 399 -23.07 22.78 -15.21
CA VAL A 399 -21.63 22.99 -15.27
C VAL A 399 -21.05 22.18 -16.42
N ASN A 400 -20.35 22.86 -17.33
CA ASN A 400 -19.59 22.22 -18.38
C ASN A 400 -18.11 22.38 -18.09
N PRO A 401 -17.46 21.33 -17.48
CA PRO A 401 -16.08 21.44 -17.11
C PRO A 401 -15.17 21.69 -18.32
N LYS A 402 -14.27 22.65 -18.19
CA LYS A 402 -13.26 22.93 -19.21
C LYS A 402 -11.92 22.26 -18.77
N GLY A 403 -11.27 21.59 -19.73
CA GLY A 403 -10.00 20.89 -19.46
C GLY A 403 -10.16 19.50 -18.85
N GLY A 404 -9.04 18.82 -18.67
CA GLY A 404 -8.98 17.51 -17.99
C GLY A 404 -9.17 17.64 -16.47
N LYS A 405 -9.38 16.52 -15.79
CA LYS A 405 -9.55 16.46 -14.33
C LYS A 405 -8.36 17.09 -13.59
N GLU A 406 -7.14 16.78 -13.98
CA GLU A 406 -5.92 17.37 -13.40
C GLU A 406 -5.86 18.88 -13.53
N ALA A 407 -6.25 19.42 -14.70
CA ALA A 407 -6.29 20.88 -14.90
C ALA A 407 -7.29 21.57 -13.96
N ARG A 408 -8.41 20.90 -13.64
CA ARG A 408 -9.42 21.42 -12.70
C ARG A 408 -8.88 21.45 -11.26
N VAL A 409 -8.22 20.38 -10.83
CA VAL A 409 -7.58 20.31 -9.50
C VAL A 409 -6.47 21.35 -9.41
N ASN A 410 -5.62 21.46 -10.44
CA ASN A 410 -4.56 22.49 -10.50
C ASN A 410 -5.11 23.94 -10.42
N ALA A 411 -6.30 24.18 -10.95
CA ALA A 411 -6.92 25.51 -10.89
C ALA A 411 -7.35 25.91 -9.46
N VAL A 412 -7.72 24.95 -8.62
CA VAL A 412 -8.17 25.22 -7.24
C VAL A 412 -7.09 24.95 -6.18
N SER A 413 -6.04 24.21 -6.52
CA SER A 413 -4.95 23.87 -5.60
C SER A 413 -4.26 25.09 -4.96
N PRO A 414 -4.07 26.24 -5.61
CA PRO A 414 -3.50 27.42 -4.96
C PRO A 414 -4.35 27.95 -3.79
N ALA A 415 -5.66 27.82 -3.86
CA ALA A 415 -6.55 28.24 -2.76
C ALA A 415 -6.43 27.26 -1.56
N ILE A 416 -6.22 25.98 -1.83
CA ILE A 416 -5.98 24.96 -0.80
C ILE A 416 -4.61 25.17 -0.18
N GLU A 417 -3.56 25.31 -0.98
CA GLU A 417 -2.18 25.51 -0.53
C GLU A 417 -2.02 26.78 0.33
N SER A 418 -2.67 27.87 -0.09
CA SER A 418 -2.64 29.14 0.66
C SER A 418 -3.47 29.13 1.95
N GLY A 419 -4.19 28.02 2.24
CA GLY A 419 -4.95 27.84 3.46
C GLY A 419 -6.31 28.55 3.48
N HIS A 420 -6.90 28.81 2.30
CA HIS A 420 -8.23 29.41 2.16
C HIS A 420 -9.37 28.38 2.06
N VAL A 421 -9.06 27.08 2.16
CA VAL A 421 -10.07 26.02 2.11
C VAL A 421 -10.06 25.25 3.43
N TYR A 422 -11.23 25.16 4.06
CA TYR A 422 -11.43 24.58 5.38
C TYR A 422 -12.33 23.36 5.32
N LEU A 423 -11.97 22.33 6.07
CA LEU A 423 -12.71 21.09 6.24
C LEU A 423 -13.29 21.02 7.67
N PRO A 424 -14.49 20.46 7.89
CA PRO A 424 -15.08 20.36 9.21
C PRO A 424 -14.39 19.30 10.06
N GLU A 425 -14.14 19.56 11.34
CA GLU A 425 -13.63 18.56 12.26
C GLU A 425 -14.71 17.55 12.66
N GLY A 426 -14.32 16.30 12.90
CA GLY A 426 -15.18 15.27 13.48
C GLY A 426 -16.14 14.56 12.53
N GLU A 427 -16.16 14.91 11.25
CA GLU A 427 -17.06 14.30 10.27
C GLU A 427 -16.57 12.92 9.82
N PRO A 428 -17.44 11.88 9.79
CA PRO A 428 -17.03 10.50 9.47
C PRO A 428 -16.45 10.33 8.05
N TRP A 429 -16.89 11.13 7.08
CA TRP A 429 -16.45 11.10 5.69
C TRP A 429 -15.16 11.89 5.43
N LEU A 430 -14.66 12.64 6.41
CA LEU A 430 -13.52 13.55 6.25
C LEU A 430 -12.24 12.83 5.83
N TYR A 431 -11.99 11.64 6.40
CA TYR A 431 -10.80 10.86 6.06
C TYR A 431 -10.82 10.45 4.57
N GLU A 432 -11.96 9.95 4.09
CA GLU A 432 -12.12 9.52 2.69
C GLU A 432 -11.98 10.70 1.72
N PHE A 433 -12.57 11.86 2.05
CA PHE A 433 -12.44 13.08 1.26
C PHE A 433 -10.97 13.51 1.08
N VAL A 434 -10.23 13.62 2.19
CA VAL A 434 -8.81 13.98 2.16
C VAL A 434 -7.99 12.93 1.42
N ASP A 435 -8.35 11.65 1.56
CA ASP A 435 -7.65 10.55 0.92
C ASP A 435 -7.83 10.57 -0.60
N GLN A 436 -9.04 10.81 -1.12
CA GLN A 436 -9.28 10.95 -2.55
C GLN A 436 -8.47 12.10 -3.16
N PHE A 437 -8.39 13.25 -2.51
CA PHE A 437 -7.58 14.38 -2.97
C PHE A 437 -6.08 14.10 -2.96
N THR A 438 -5.61 13.42 -1.91
CA THR A 438 -4.19 13.09 -1.79
C THR A 438 -3.76 11.93 -2.69
N ALA A 439 -4.69 11.07 -3.10
CA ALA A 439 -4.44 10.00 -4.07
C ALA A 439 -4.62 10.44 -5.53
N PHE A 440 -5.29 11.59 -5.78
CA PHE A 440 -5.54 12.08 -7.14
C PHE A 440 -4.24 12.53 -7.85
N PRO A 441 -3.99 12.17 -9.14
CA PRO A 441 -4.90 11.54 -10.09
C PRO A 441 -4.86 10.00 -10.08
N ALA A 442 -3.99 9.38 -9.31
CA ALA A 442 -3.78 7.93 -9.31
C ALA A 442 -4.79 7.12 -8.47
N GLY A 443 -5.68 7.79 -7.72
CA GLY A 443 -6.69 7.19 -6.87
C GLY A 443 -7.71 6.36 -7.64
N LYS A 444 -8.29 5.35 -6.97
CA LYS A 444 -9.35 4.49 -7.54
C LYS A 444 -10.66 5.23 -7.75
N HIS A 445 -10.94 6.20 -6.89
CA HIS A 445 -12.15 7.02 -6.88
C HIS A 445 -11.75 8.49 -6.83
N ASP A 446 -12.45 9.31 -7.59
CA ASP A 446 -12.23 10.75 -7.71
C ASP A 446 -13.53 11.57 -7.70
N ASP A 447 -14.66 10.93 -7.34
CA ASP A 447 -15.98 11.54 -7.38
C ASP A 447 -16.09 12.74 -6.45
N MET A 448 -15.54 12.66 -5.22
CA MET A 448 -15.48 13.81 -4.30
C MET A 448 -14.54 14.91 -4.83
N VAL A 449 -13.44 14.54 -5.49
CA VAL A 449 -12.51 15.51 -6.09
C VAL A 449 -13.19 16.27 -7.21
N ASP A 450 -13.96 15.60 -8.06
CA ASP A 450 -14.69 16.21 -9.16
C ASP A 450 -15.78 17.15 -8.65
N SER A 451 -16.57 16.73 -7.65
CA SER A 451 -17.58 17.57 -7.01
C SER A 451 -16.97 18.80 -6.32
N ALA A 452 -15.89 18.64 -5.54
CA ALA A 452 -15.23 19.74 -4.86
C ALA A 452 -14.60 20.74 -5.82
N THR A 453 -13.90 20.27 -6.86
CA THR A 453 -13.29 21.16 -7.85
C THR A 453 -14.32 21.94 -8.64
N GLN A 454 -15.51 21.36 -8.90
CA GLN A 454 -16.65 22.05 -9.50
C GLN A 454 -17.14 23.19 -8.60
N ALA A 455 -17.36 22.92 -7.31
CA ALA A 455 -17.79 23.93 -6.34
C ALA A 455 -16.77 25.05 -6.17
N LEU A 456 -15.51 24.70 -5.88
CA LEU A 456 -14.43 25.66 -5.67
C LEU A 456 -14.17 26.50 -6.92
N SER A 457 -14.16 25.90 -8.12
CA SER A 457 -14.00 26.65 -9.38
C SER A 457 -15.14 27.64 -9.57
N TYR A 458 -16.38 27.25 -9.29
CA TYR A 458 -17.52 28.16 -9.37
C TYR A 458 -17.38 29.32 -8.38
N MET A 459 -17.04 29.05 -7.11
CA MET A 459 -16.93 30.08 -6.08
C MET A 459 -15.70 30.98 -6.21
N LEU A 460 -14.61 30.48 -6.84
CA LEU A 460 -13.37 31.24 -7.07
C LEU A 460 -13.47 32.14 -8.32
N PHE A 461 -14.03 31.61 -9.42
CA PHE A 461 -13.87 32.22 -10.75
C PHE A 461 -15.17 32.76 -11.36
N SER A 462 -16.36 32.38 -10.82
CA SER A 462 -17.60 32.90 -11.33
C SER A 462 -17.91 34.25 -10.71
N SER A 463 -17.90 35.29 -11.49
CA SER A 463 -18.38 36.63 -11.13
C SER A 463 -19.92 36.75 -11.13
N GLY A 464 -20.62 35.60 -11.17
CA GLY A 464 -22.07 35.54 -11.24
C GLY A 464 -22.73 35.96 -9.93
N THR A 465 -23.60 36.93 -9.98
CA THR A 465 -24.53 37.28 -8.90
C THR A 465 -25.40 36.06 -8.60
N ILE A 466 -25.26 35.46 -7.43
CA ILE A 466 -26.21 34.45 -6.93
C ILE A 466 -27.57 35.16 -6.87
N PRO A 467 -28.65 34.63 -7.48
CA PRO A 467 -29.93 35.25 -7.41
C PRO A 467 -30.34 35.52 -5.97
N ALA A 468 -30.94 36.68 -5.73
CA ALA A 468 -31.50 37.00 -4.41
C ALA A 468 -32.49 35.90 -3.99
N PRO A 469 -32.57 35.53 -2.69
CA PRO A 469 -33.49 34.50 -2.21
C PRO A 469 -34.92 34.85 -2.64
N ALA A 470 -35.63 33.84 -3.15
CA ALA A 470 -37.04 33.94 -3.41
C ALA A 470 -37.78 34.36 -2.12
N PRO A 471 -38.84 35.15 -2.21
CA PRO A 471 -39.58 35.61 -1.00
C PRO A 471 -40.03 34.43 -0.17
N LYS A 472 -39.89 34.56 1.17
CA LYS A 472 -40.26 33.55 2.17
C LYS A 472 -41.65 33.00 1.92
N MET A 473 -41.78 31.75 1.51
CA MET A 473 -43.04 31.04 1.65
C MET A 473 -43.33 30.86 3.16
N GLU A 474 -44.55 31.20 3.58
CA GLU A 474 -44.99 31.08 4.95
C GLU A 474 -44.79 29.64 5.49
N ARG A 475 -44.27 29.56 6.68
CA ARG A 475 -44.10 28.34 7.44
C ARG A 475 -45.47 27.84 7.91
N ASP A 476 -45.98 26.80 7.28
CA ASP A 476 -46.97 25.94 7.90
C ASP A 476 -46.63 24.47 7.60
N GLY A 477 -46.34 23.71 8.63
CA GLY A 477 -46.36 22.25 8.60
C GLY A 477 -45.02 21.49 8.48
N TYR A 478 -43.85 22.08 8.74
CA TYR A 478 -42.56 21.41 8.50
C TYR A 478 -41.85 20.83 9.73
N ASP A 479 -42.28 21.14 10.95
CA ASP A 479 -41.62 20.64 12.18
C ASP A 479 -41.84 19.14 12.41
N ASP A 480 -42.92 18.56 11.88
CA ASP A 480 -43.20 17.11 12.01
C ASP A 480 -42.37 16.22 11.10
N LEU A 481 -41.86 16.74 9.97
CA LEU A 481 -41.06 16.00 9.00
C LEU A 481 -39.57 15.98 9.34
N ALA A 482 -39.05 17.01 9.99
CA ALA A 482 -37.69 17.07 10.47
C ALA A 482 -37.46 16.08 11.63
N ASN A 483 -38.44 15.92 12.52
CA ASN A 483 -38.40 14.92 13.61
C ASN A 483 -38.56 13.47 13.11
N ALA A 484 -39.28 13.24 11.99
CA ALA A 484 -39.41 11.91 11.39
C ALA A 484 -38.12 11.48 10.64
N ALA A 485 -37.37 12.42 10.08
CA ALA A 485 -36.05 12.11 9.43
C ALA A 485 -34.95 11.82 10.47
N LEU A 486 -35.05 12.38 11.67
CA LEU A 486 -34.12 12.12 12.77
C LEU A 486 -34.43 10.82 13.53
N ASN A 487 -35.64 10.28 13.43
CA ASN A 487 -36.09 9.07 14.14
C ASN A 487 -36.19 7.81 13.24
N ASN A 488 -35.92 7.88 11.97
CA ASN A 488 -35.83 6.69 11.12
C ASN A 488 -34.36 6.36 10.91
N ASP A 489 -33.94 5.24 11.49
CA ASP A 489 -32.66 4.55 11.42
C ASP A 489 -32.07 4.44 10.00
N VAL A 490 -31.62 5.56 9.44
CA VAL A 490 -30.77 5.63 8.26
C VAL A 490 -29.53 6.47 8.61
N LEU A 491 -29.06 6.31 9.83
CA LEU A 491 -27.73 6.74 10.24
C LEU A 491 -26.79 5.54 10.07
N TYR A 492 -25.97 5.68 9.08
CA TYR A 492 -24.73 5.01 8.76
C TYR A 492 -24.21 4.05 9.85
N ASP A 493 -24.34 2.75 9.62
CA ASP A 493 -23.51 1.71 10.22
C ASP A 493 -22.46 1.27 9.19
N PRO A 494 -21.17 1.62 9.38
CA PRO A 494 -20.10 1.26 8.44
C PRO A 494 -19.70 -0.23 8.48
N TYR A 495 -20.33 -1.06 9.34
CA TYR A 495 -19.91 -2.44 9.59
C TYR A 495 -20.93 -3.52 9.19
N ASN A 496 -22.06 -3.14 8.58
CA ASN A 496 -23.07 -4.14 8.19
C ASN A 496 -23.26 -4.17 6.68
N ASN A 497 -22.32 -4.80 5.99
CA ASN A 497 -22.56 -5.41 4.67
C ASN A 497 -21.77 -6.70 4.55
N PHE A 498 -22.50 -7.81 4.64
CA PHE A 498 -22.13 -9.09 4.07
C PHE A 498 -22.38 -9.08 2.57
#